data_bdaa8773d86d46bd8ed9a3cef5fc83bc
#
_entry.id   bdaa8773d86d46bd8ed9a3cef5fc83bc
#
_cell.length_a   1.000
_cell.length_b   1.000
_cell.length_c   1.000
_cell.angle_alpha   90.00
_cell.angle_beta   90.00
_cell.angle_gamma   90.00
#
_symmetry.space_group_name_H-M   'P 1'
#
loop_
_entity.id
_entity.type
_entity.pdbx_description
1 polymer ?
#
loop_
_entity_poly.entity_id
_entity_poly.type
_entity_poly.pdbx_seq_one_letter_code
_entity_poly.pdbx_strand_id
1 'polypeptide(L)'
;MTKLMRLTRKGTTLTALIIIVLSVMPGKMRPHLLGNDYCEHFIAYFVAGSLLAVGYPRPPQRLSSGVLLAIGAGSLELIQLWIPGRTSSVGGFVSAAAGAWIGVLIIVLVKWAHERKLAVSYK
;
A
#
# COMPACT_ATOMS: atom_id res chain seq x y z
N MET A 1 -17.82 1.85 -13.86
CA MET A 1 -16.45 1.43 -13.48
C MET A 1 -15.64 1.10 -14.71
N THR A 2 -14.48 1.72 -14.87
CA THR A 2 -13.62 1.51 -16.04
C THR A 2 -12.88 0.18 -15.96
N LYS A 3 -12.36 -0.28 -17.11
CA LYS A 3 -11.51 -1.48 -17.16
C LYS A 3 -10.27 -1.33 -16.27
N LEU A 4 -9.66 -0.13 -16.26
CA LEU A 4 -8.51 0.17 -15.40
C LEU A 4 -8.86 0.03 -13.92
N MET A 5 -10.00 0.56 -13.48
CA MET A 5 -10.43 0.44 -12.09
C MET A 5 -10.66 -1.01 -11.67
N ARG A 6 -11.27 -1.82 -12.54
CA ARG A 6 -11.44 -3.25 -12.27
C ARG A 6 -10.11 -3.98 -12.14
N LEU A 7 -9.19 -3.67 -13.04
CA LEU A 7 -7.86 -4.28 -13.04
C LEU A 7 -7.06 -3.90 -11.79
N THR A 8 -7.08 -2.62 -11.41
CA THR A 8 -6.38 -2.16 -10.19
C THR A 8 -7.00 -2.71 -8.91
N ARG A 9 -8.32 -2.90 -8.86
CA ARG A 9 -8.98 -3.54 -7.72
C ARG A 9 -8.56 -5.02 -7.58
N LYS A 10 -8.45 -5.73 -8.70
CA LYS A 10 -7.90 -7.11 -8.69
C LYS A 10 -6.44 -7.12 -8.24
N GLY A 11 -5.64 -6.19 -8.75
CA GLY A 11 -4.24 -6.02 -8.35
C GLY A 11 -4.10 -5.73 -6.86
N THR A 12 -5.00 -4.92 -6.30
CA THR A 12 -5.04 -4.63 -4.86
C THR A 12 -5.29 -5.89 -4.05
N THR A 13 -6.27 -6.70 -4.45
CA THR A 13 -6.58 -7.96 -3.77
C THR A 13 -5.36 -8.89 -3.78
N LEU A 14 -4.72 -9.03 -4.93
CA LEU A 14 -3.51 -9.84 -5.06
C LEU A 14 -2.37 -9.33 -4.18
N THR A 15 -2.13 -8.00 -4.21
CA THR A 15 -1.09 -7.37 -3.39
C THR A 15 -1.37 -7.55 -1.89
N ALA A 16 -2.62 -7.39 -1.47
CA ALA A 16 -3.02 -7.60 -0.07
C ALA A 16 -2.77 -9.04 0.37
N LEU A 17 -3.11 -10.02 -0.47
CA LEU A 17 -2.86 -11.43 -0.18
C LEU A 17 -1.36 -11.72 -0.05
N ILE A 18 -0.56 -11.17 -0.94
CA ILE A 18 0.92 -11.32 -0.89
C ILE A 18 1.47 -10.71 0.41
N ILE A 19 1.02 -9.51 0.76
CA ILE A 19 1.45 -8.84 2.00
C ILE A 19 1.10 -9.70 3.22
N ILE A 20 -0.13 -10.20 3.29
CA ILE A 20 -0.58 -11.04 4.41
C ILE A 20 0.25 -12.33 4.50
N VAL A 21 0.40 -13.03 3.39
CA VAL A 21 1.16 -14.29 3.36
C VAL A 21 2.60 -14.07 3.80
N LEU A 22 3.29 -13.07 3.24
CA LEU A 22 4.67 -12.76 3.61
C LEU A 22 4.80 -12.28 5.05
N SER A 23 3.79 -11.58 5.56
CA SER A 23 3.78 -11.06 6.93
C SER A 23 3.64 -12.14 7.98
N VAL A 24 2.86 -13.19 7.71
CA VAL A 24 2.63 -14.29 8.65
C VAL A 24 3.58 -15.47 8.45
N MET A 25 4.40 -15.43 7.41
CA MET A 25 5.39 -16.47 7.13
C MET A 25 6.51 -16.44 8.18
N PRO A 26 6.96 -17.61 8.71
CA PRO A 26 8.12 -17.65 9.61
C PRO A 26 9.35 -17.03 8.97
N GLY A 27 10.19 -16.37 9.79
CA GLY A 27 11.35 -15.62 9.29
C GLY A 27 12.32 -16.42 8.45
N LYS A 28 12.48 -17.71 8.74
CA LYS A 28 13.34 -18.62 7.97
C LYS A 28 12.85 -18.87 6.54
N MET A 29 11.53 -18.79 6.32
CA MET A 29 10.89 -19.06 5.04
C MET A 29 10.67 -17.83 4.21
N ARG A 30 10.78 -16.64 4.82
CA ARG A 30 10.52 -15.38 4.15
C ARG A 30 11.67 -15.01 3.20
N PRO A 31 11.41 -14.74 1.91
CA PRO A 31 12.44 -14.21 1.02
C PRO A 31 12.79 -12.77 1.40
N HIS A 32 14.09 -12.48 1.47
CA HIS A 32 14.61 -11.13 1.69
C HIS A 32 15.06 -10.56 0.34
N LEU A 33 14.13 -9.85 -0.35
CA LEU A 33 14.35 -9.40 -1.72
C LEU A 33 15.29 -8.19 -1.79
N LEU A 34 15.23 -7.29 -0.80
CA LEU A 34 15.99 -6.03 -0.80
C LEU A 34 17.03 -5.97 0.33
N GLY A 35 17.09 -6.95 1.20
CA GLY A 35 18.00 -6.97 2.35
C GLY A 35 17.68 -5.94 3.44
N ASN A 36 16.59 -5.17 3.31
CA ASN A 36 16.14 -4.19 4.28
C ASN A 36 14.63 -4.28 4.44
N ASP A 37 14.19 -4.69 5.61
CA ASP A 37 12.76 -4.90 5.92
C ASP A 37 11.94 -3.62 5.81
N TYR A 38 12.50 -2.49 6.20
CA TYR A 38 11.80 -1.20 6.11
C TYR A 38 11.52 -0.78 4.66
N CYS A 39 12.49 -0.97 3.77
CA CYS A 39 12.30 -0.71 2.34
C CYS A 39 11.27 -1.65 1.74
N GLU A 40 11.29 -2.91 2.11
CA GLU A 40 10.31 -3.91 1.64
C GLU A 40 8.90 -3.55 2.08
N HIS A 41 8.71 -3.15 3.36
CA HIS A 41 7.42 -2.68 3.89
C HIS A 41 6.95 -1.43 3.15
N PHE A 42 7.82 -0.45 2.99
CA PHE A 42 7.50 0.79 2.29
C PHE A 42 7.02 0.52 0.87
N ILE A 43 7.77 -0.26 0.09
CA ILE A 43 7.46 -0.54 -1.32
C ILE A 43 6.15 -1.33 -1.44
N ALA A 44 5.95 -2.35 -0.62
CA ALA A 44 4.73 -3.17 -0.66
C ALA A 44 3.49 -2.33 -0.39
N TYR A 45 3.52 -1.48 0.62
CA TYR A 45 2.39 -0.62 0.97
C TYR A 45 2.26 0.58 0.03
N PHE A 46 3.35 1.06 -0.56
CA PHE A 46 3.31 2.05 -1.62
C PHE A 46 2.55 1.54 -2.83
N VAL A 47 2.83 0.32 -3.27
CA VAL A 47 2.11 -0.33 -4.37
C VAL A 47 0.63 -0.50 -4.01
N ALA A 48 0.33 -1.01 -2.82
CA ALA A 48 -1.04 -1.20 -2.35
C ALA A 48 -1.82 0.11 -2.29
N GLY A 49 -1.23 1.16 -1.73
CA GLY A 49 -1.85 2.49 -1.65
C GLY A 49 -2.11 3.10 -3.01
N SER A 50 -1.16 2.99 -3.92
CA SER A 50 -1.29 3.48 -5.30
C SER A 50 -2.42 2.75 -6.04
N LEU A 51 -2.48 1.43 -5.95
CA LEU A 51 -3.53 0.63 -6.60
C LEU A 51 -4.91 0.97 -6.05
N LEU A 52 -5.04 1.11 -4.73
CA LEU A 52 -6.30 1.49 -4.10
C LEU A 52 -6.75 2.89 -4.54
N ALA A 53 -5.82 3.86 -4.61
CA ALA A 53 -6.15 5.21 -5.02
C ALA A 53 -6.64 5.29 -6.47
N VAL A 54 -6.12 4.44 -7.35
CA VAL A 54 -6.60 4.32 -8.74
C VAL A 54 -7.93 3.57 -8.81
N GLY A 55 -8.04 2.47 -8.07
CA GLY A 55 -9.24 1.62 -8.09
C GLY A 55 -10.46 2.24 -7.40
N TYR A 56 -10.23 3.14 -6.44
CA TYR A 56 -11.27 3.81 -5.65
C TYR A 56 -11.03 5.32 -5.66
N PRO A 57 -11.41 6.02 -6.73
CA PRO A 57 -10.96 7.40 -7.00
C PRO A 57 -11.65 8.49 -6.19
N ARG A 58 -12.71 8.19 -5.46
CA ARG A 58 -13.42 9.21 -4.65
C ARG A 58 -12.58 9.61 -3.44
N PRO A 59 -12.54 10.92 -3.07
CA PRO A 59 -11.74 11.39 -1.93
C PRO A 59 -11.97 10.61 -0.62
N PRO A 60 -13.21 10.34 -0.18
CA PRO A 60 -13.42 9.55 1.04
C PRO A 60 -12.92 8.10 0.90
N GLN A 61 -12.98 7.52 -0.29
CA GLN A 61 -12.45 6.17 -0.52
C GLN A 61 -10.92 6.15 -0.43
N ARG A 62 -10.25 7.18 -0.93
CA ARG A 62 -8.79 7.31 -0.83
C ARG A 62 -8.33 7.49 0.62
N LEU A 63 -9.03 8.32 1.37
CA LEU A 63 -8.77 8.49 2.80
C LEU A 63 -8.95 7.17 3.55
N SER A 64 -10.06 6.48 3.31
CA SER A 64 -10.34 5.17 3.91
C SER A 64 -9.28 4.13 3.53
N SER A 65 -8.80 4.15 2.30
CA SER A 65 -7.75 3.23 1.82
C SER A 65 -6.46 3.40 2.62
N GLY A 66 -6.02 4.64 2.80
CA GLY A 66 -4.83 4.93 3.60
C GLY A 66 -4.98 4.49 5.05
N VAL A 67 -6.12 4.79 5.66
CA VAL A 67 -6.43 4.39 7.05
C VAL A 67 -6.46 2.87 7.19
N LEU A 68 -7.15 2.18 6.29
CA LEU A 68 -7.26 0.71 6.33
C LEU A 68 -5.91 0.03 6.16
N LEU A 69 -5.06 0.53 5.26
CA LEU A 69 -3.72 0.00 5.09
C LEU A 69 -2.86 0.23 6.33
N ALA A 70 -2.97 1.39 6.95
CA ALA A 70 -2.23 1.69 8.20
C ALA A 70 -2.69 0.78 9.34
N ILE A 71 -4.00 0.60 9.51
CA ILE A 71 -4.56 -0.32 10.51
C ILE A 71 -4.11 -1.76 10.22
N GLY A 72 -4.17 -2.18 8.97
CA GLY A 72 -3.71 -3.51 8.55
C GLY A 72 -2.23 -3.72 8.85
N ALA A 73 -1.39 -2.72 8.56
CA ALA A 73 0.03 -2.78 8.85
C ALA A 73 0.31 -2.93 10.37
N GLY A 74 -0.37 -2.14 11.19
CA GLY A 74 -0.25 -2.24 12.63
C GLY A 74 -0.71 -3.59 13.17
N SER A 75 -1.82 -4.11 12.65
CA SER A 75 -2.35 -5.42 13.02
C SER A 75 -1.37 -6.55 12.68
N LEU A 76 -0.77 -6.49 11.49
CA LEU A 76 0.21 -7.50 11.07
C LEU A 76 1.49 -7.42 11.91
N GLU A 77 1.96 -6.22 12.28
CA GLU A 77 3.08 -6.05 13.19
C GLU A 77 2.80 -6.70 14.57
N LEU A 78 1.59 -6.54 15.09
CA LEU A 78 1.18 -7.19 16.34
C LEU A 78 1.15 -8.72 16.21
N ILE A 79 0.62 -9.24 15.09
CA ILE A 79 0.60 -10.67 14.82
C ILE A 79 2.02 -11.24 14.73
N GLN A 80 2.95 -10.50 14.16
CA GLN A 80 4.34 -10.92 14.01
C GLN A 80 5.07 -11.15 15.34
N LEU A 81 4.56 -10.60 16.45
CA LEU A 81 5.10 -10.88 17.79
C LEU A 81 5.05 -12.36 18.15
N TRP A 82 4.10 -13.10 17.60
CA TRP A 82 3.92 -14.53 17.87
C TRP A 82 4.47 -15.46 16.77
N ILE A 83 5.10 -14.89 15.74
CA ILE A 83 5.63 -15.68 14.60
C ILE A 83 7.12 -15.92 14.82
N PRO A 84 7.59 -17.20 14.80
CA PRO A 84 9.01 -17.53 14.96
C PRO A 84 9.89 -16.87 13.89
N GLY A 85 11.01 -16.27 14.32
CA GLY A 85 11.98 -15.65 13.43
C GLY A 85 11.55 -14.30 12.87
N ARG A 86 10.43 -13.73 13.36
CA ARG A 86 9.97 -12.40 12.95
C ARG A 86 10.28 -11.37 14.02
N THR A 87 10.72 -10.19 13.57
CA THR A 87 10.91 -9.04 14.44
C THR A 87 9.80 -8.02 14.14
N SER A 88 8.99 -7.71 15.15
CA SER A 88 8.00 -6.65 15.06
C SER A 88 8.64 -5.35 15.54
N SER A 89 8.38 -4.25 14.85
CA SER A 89 8.94 -2.95 15.21
C SER A 89 8.01 -1.80 14.86
N VAL A 90 8.10 -0.72 15.63
CA VAL A 90 7.44 0.54 15.32
C VAL A 90 7.94 1.08 13.97
N GLY A 91 9.24 0.91 13.68
CA GLY A 91 9.83 1.31 12.40
C GLY A 91 9.21 0.60 11.21
N GLY A 92 8.90 -0.70 11.33
CA GLY A 92 8.18 -1.45 10.30
C GLY A 92 6.78 -0.90 10.05
N PHE A 93 6.03 -0.61 11.11
CA PHE A 93 4.72 0.02 11.02
C PHE A 93 4.80 1.39 10.35
N VAL A 94 5.71 2.25 10.79
CA VAL A 94 5.88 3.60 10.24
C VAL A 94 6.25 3.54 8.76
N SER A 95 7.16 2.66 8.36
CA SER A 95 7.54 2.46 6.95
C SER A 95 6.36 2.03 6.09
N ALA A 96 5.55 1.09 6.58
CA ALA A 96 4.36 0.61 5.88
C ALA A 96 3.31 1.72 5.74
N ALA A 97 3.00 2.42 6.82
CA ALA A 97 2.02 3.52 6.81
C ALA A 97 2.49 4.67 5.91
N ALA A 98 3.75 5.04 5.97
CA ALA A 98 4.34 6.05 5.10
C ALA A 98 4.24 5.64 3.63
N GLY A 99 4.57 4.39 3.30
CA GLY A 99 4.43 3.86 1.95
C GLY A 99 3.00 3.96 1.43
N ALA A 100 2.03 3.50 2.22
CA ALA A 100 0.61 3.54 1.87
C ALA A 100 0.13 4.97 1.58
N TRP A 101 0.40 5.91 2.49
CA TRP A 101 -0.03 7.30 2.33
C TRP A 101 0.67 8.02 1.19
N ILE A 102 1.98 7.80 1.00
CA ILE A 102 2.73 8.37 -0.13
C ILE A 102 2.21 7.81 -1.45
N GLY A 103 1.89 6.52 -1.52
CA GLY A 103 1.28 5.91 -2.70
C GLY A 103 -0.05 6.56 -3.06
N VAL A 104 -0.95 6.74 -2.10
CA VAL A 104 -2.21 7.45 -2.30
C VAL A 104 -1.98 8.89 -2.75
N LEU A 105 -1.08 9.61 -2.06
CA LEU A 105 -0.80 11.01 -2.36
C LEU A 105 -0.25 11.21 -3.77
N ILE A 106 0.68 10.37 -4.21
CA ILE A 106 1.24 10.47 -5.56
C ILE A 106 0.16 10.32 -6.62
N ILE A 107 -0.76 9.36 -6.46
CA ILE A 107 -1.87 9.19 -7.40
C ILE A 107 -2.79 10.42 -7.40
N VAL A 108 -3.09 10.98 -6.25
CA VAL A 108 -3.88 12.21 -6.14
C VAL A 108 -3.21 13.36 -6.88
N LEU A 109 -1.90 13.56 -6.66
CA LEU A 109 -1.14 14.64 -7.30
C LEU A 109 -1.03 14.46 -8.81
N VAL A 110 -0.80 13.24 -9.29
CA VAL A 110 -0.72 12.94 -10.73
C VAL A 110 -2.06 13.23 -11.41
N LYS A 111 -3.17 12.80 -10.82
CA LYS A 111 -4.51 13.06 -11.37
C LYS A 111 -4.84 14.56 -11.36
N TRP A 112 -4.54 15.24 -10.28
CA TRP A 112 -4.75 16.69 -10.18
C TRP A 112 -3.95 17.46 -11.24
N ALA A 113 -2.67 17.12 -11.42
CA ALA A 113 -1.82 17.74 -12.44
C ALA A 113 -2.36 17.47 -13.86
N HIS A 114 -2.83 16.26 -14.12
CA HIS A 114 -3.41 15.88 -15.41
C HIS A 114 -4.70 16.68 -15.70
N GLU A 115 -5.59 16.79 -14.72
CA GLU A 115 -6.83 17.54 -14.83
C GLU A 115 -6.55 19.03 -15.09
N ARG A 116 -5.59 19.62 -14.39
CA ARG A 116 -5.18 21.01 -14.62
C ARG A 116 -4.64 21.23 -16.03
N LYS A 117 -3.84 20.29 -16.53
CA LYS A 117 -3.28 20.36 -17.86
C LYS A 117 -4.38 20.33 -18.94
N LEU A 118 -5.40 19.48 -18.78
CA LEU A 118 -6.56 19.42 -19.65
C LEU A 118 -7.36 20.72 -19.61
N ALA A 119 -7.62 21.26 -18.42
CA ALA A 119 -8.37 22.51 -18.25
C ALA A 119 -7.69 23.68 -18.97
N VAL A 120 -6.37 23.77 -18.95
CA VAL A 120 -5.60 24.78 -19.68
C VAL A 120 -5.67 24.58 -21.19
N SER A 121 -5.70 23.32 -21.65
CA SER A 121 -5.75 22.98 -23.08
C SER A 121 -7.08 23.37 -23.75
N TYR A 122 -8.16 23.50 -22.97
CA TYR A 122 -9.48 23.89 -23.48
C TYR A 122 -9.77 25.40 -23.40
N LYS A 123 -8.85 26.20 -22.94
CA LYS A 123 -8.93 27.67 -22.95
C LYS A 123 -8.23 28.25 -24.15
#